data_cc62255931da98530ed948db1563d9e5
#
_entry.id   cc62255931da98530ed948db1563d9e5
#
_cell.length_a   1.000
_cell.length_b   1.000
_cell.length_c   1.000
_cell.angle_alpha   90.00
_cell.angle_beta   90.00
_cell.angle_gamma   90.00
#
_symmetry.space_group_name_H-M   'P 1'
#
loop_
_entity.id
_entity.type
_entity.pdbx_description
1 polymer ?
#
loop_
_entity_poly.entity_id
_entity_poly.type
_entity_poly.pdbx_seq_one_letter_code
_entity_poly.pdbx_strand_id
1 'polypeptide(L)'
;MSASNPAPLFAANNEPGVTAQRRALGRFVSIAVAFAIAFAILSLGITAPFDRDAEPQSAQWIVDIAHHGNWLLPLDYYGLVERKPPLFYWLGAVGVKLTGGKVDEARARMPSLCAGAAVSTLVMDWAAADLGAAAGWLAFFFLLGMYGFAARATIALTDMLMTFFLLAEWRMIRAQLDGAVSWPRTACAGVILGLGILVKGPVIAVLVVLATIFYFVMCRDNPLRLVTRAWPWACLAIALAVAVMWYVPALNAGRSNNWGGVFVDENFGHFLPARMGGTGEAARPLYYIVLRLLGGTMPLDFLLPALVLAFAQCAFAPPIRRAMLYQLALVLAVVVLFSASSAKRDDYILPAIPPLAILFAALFSDAIVAPDTSVNVPERGARARFIPHVPIVRDLTAVAIAVVMLLAIVATICFARTGGSLEAFGAHLNSSDASFAAIFLHGMIHLRPRFVAFATAVVIGATVAVSGFGRRTPLRTGAGLAILCLAGSMLWTGVLKPQVLRTRSLHPFANAVKARVGAAPLYLGFIDPEFAWYYGGGVPPLPRSIAISGPEPDAAIYFVARPSELVRLAPPIRQALILVLPSSVLGGNPPSLYLLVSPENPPPSAAHRHSHLPHSGGRAPSSSPSR
;
A
#
# COMPACT_ATOMS: atom_id res chain seq x y z
N MET A 1 -61.18 25.60 45.27
CA MET A 1 -59.94 26.26 44.82
C MET A 1 -59.04 25.20 44.29
N SER A 2 -59.08 24.94 43.00
CA SER A 2 -58.23 23.96 42.30
C SER A 2 -56.99 24.68 41.78
N ALA A 3 -55.82 24.28 42.25
CA ALA A 3 -54.52 24.77 41.75
C ALA A 3 -54.22 24.11 40.41
N SER A 4 -54.22 24.89 39.35
CA SER A 4 -53.74 24.51 38.02
C SER A 4 -52.19 24.40 38.02
N ASN A 5 -51.70 23.21 37.80
CA ASN A 5 -50.26 22.96 37.51
C ASN A 5 -49.87 23.60 36.16
N PRO A 6 -48.82 24.42 36.06
CA PRO A 6 -48.35 24.91 34.77
C PRO A 6 -47.70 23.77 33.99
N ALA A 7 -48.10 23.59 32.74
CA ALA A 7 -47.50 22.67 31.80
C ALA A 7 -46.01 22.99 31.58
N PRO A 8 -45.13 22.00 31.39
CA PRO A 8 -43.71 22.24 31.15
C PRO A 8 -43.49 22.92 29.80
N LEU A 9 -42.85 24.09 29.83
CA LEU A 9 -42.59 25.01 28.72
C LEU A 9 -41.54 24.50 27.70
N PHE A 10 -41.05 23.27 27.80
CA PHE A 10 -40.12 22.61 26.86
C PHE A 10 -40.59 21.18 26.55
N ALA A 11 -41.72 21.04 25.87
CA ALA A 11 -41.97 19.85 25.08
C ALA A 11 -41.03 19.94 23.85
N ALA A 12 -39.86 19.29 23.89
CA ALA A 12 -39.01 19.11 22.74
C ALA A 12 -39.85 18.37 21.68
N ASN A 13 -40.17 19.04 20.57
CA ASN A 13 -40.78 18.45 19.39
C ASN A 13 -39.87 17.38 18.83
N ASN A 14 -39.94 16.16 19.34
CA ASN A 14 -39.32 14.97 18.79
C ASN A 14 -40.18 14.40 17.67
N GLU A 15 -40.36 15.16 16.58
CA GLU A 15 -40.95 14.60 15.38
C GLU A 15 -40.00 13.52 14.80
N PRO A 16 -40.51 12.33 14.44
CA PRO A 16 -39.69 11.24 13.94
C PRO A 16 -38.80 11.63 12.73
N GLY A 17 -39.26 12.57 11.91
CA GLY A 17 -38.52 13.12 10.77
C GLY A 17 -37.31 13.96 11.17
N VAL A 18 -37.44 14.81 12.20
CA VAL A 18 -36.33 15.70 12.66
C VAL A 18 -35.19 14.89 13.29
N THR A 19 -35.52 13.83 14.01
CA THR A 19 -34.50 12.94 14.59
C THR A 19 -33.74 12.12 13.52
N ALA A 20 -34.43 11.64 12.48
CA ALA A 20 -33.83 10.94 11.35
C ALA A 20 -32.91 11.88 10.54
N GLN A 21 -33.35 13.10 10.27
CA GLN A 21 -32.58 14.12 9.55
C GLN A 21 -31.31 14.53 10.32
N ARG A 22 -31.42 14.74 11.64
CA ARG A 22 -30.26 15.04 12.50
C ARG A 22 -29.24 13.89 12.52
N ARG A 23 -29.70 12.64 12.56
CA ARG A 23 -28.81 11.45 12.47
C ARG A 23 -28.11 11.35 11.11
N ALA A 24 -28.84 11.59 10.02
CA ALA A 24 -28.26 11.59 8.67
C ALA A 24 -27.23 12.71 8.51
N LEU A 25 -27.51 13.92 9.00
CA LEU A 25 -26.57 15.04 8.98
C LEU A 25 -25.32 14.73 9.83
N GLY A 26 -25.50 14.18 11.04
CA GLY A 26 -24.38 13.79 11.92
C GLY A 26 -23.48 12.74 11.26
N ARG A 27 -24.06 11.74 10.58
CA ARG A 27 -23.31 10.74 9.81
C ARG A 27 -22.54 11.38 8.64
N PHE A 28 -23.18 12.26 7.88
CA PHE A 28 -22.55 12.97 6.77
C PHE A 28 -21.36 13.80 7.25
N VAL A 29 -21.53 14.57 8.34
CA VAL A 29 -20.44 15.35 8.94
C VAL A 29 -19.30 14.44 9.40
N SER A 30 -19.59 13.31 10.05
CA SER A 30 -18.57 12.34 10.47
C SER A 30 -17.78 11.79 9.28
N ILE A 31 -18.45 11.47 8.17
CA ILE A 31 -17.82 11.00 6.92
C ILE A 31 -16.90 12.09 6.34
N ALA A 32 -17.38 13.33 6.24
CA ALA A 32 -16.60 14.44 5.70
C ALA A 32 -15.36 14.74 6.56
N VAL A 33 -15.51 14.75 7.88
CA VAL A 33 -14.43 14.95 8.85
C VAL A 33 -13.42 13.81 8.77
N ALA A 34 -13.87 12.54 8.72
CA ALA A 34 -13.00 11.38 8.60
C ALA A 34 -12.20 11.44 7.29
N PHE A 35 -12.84 11.78 6.17
CA PHE A 35 -12.13 11.94 4.90
C PHE A 35 -11.06 13.03 4.97
N ALA A 36 -11.39 14.21 5.51
CA ALA A 36 -10.44 15.30 5.63
C ALA A 36 -9.25 14.95 6.54
N ILE A 37 -9.49 14.29 7.67
CA ILE A 37 -8.43 13.82 8.58
C ILE A 37 -7.55 12.78 7.88
N ALA A 38 -8.14 11.76 7.23
CA ALA A 38 -7.37 10.74 6.52
C ALA A 38 -6.54 11.34 5.40
N PHE A 39 -7.14 12.22 4.60
CA PHE A 39 -6.45 12.93 3.52
C PHE A 39 -5.25 13.73 4.05
N ALA A 40 -5.43 14.51 5.12
CA ALA A 40 -4.37 15.29 5.73
C ALA A 40 -3.22 14.42 6.27
N ILE A 41 -3.55 13.33 6.98
CA ILE A 41 -2.54 12.41 7.53
C ILE A 41 -1.79 11.68 6.41
N LEU A 42 -2.51 11.13 5.43
CA LEU A 42 -1.91 10.38 4.33
C LEU A 42 -1.14 11.28 3.35
N SER A 43 -1.44 12.59 3.27
CA SER A 43 -0.69 13.52 2.43
C SER A 43 0.71 13.83 2.96
N LEU A 44 1.04 13.43 4.19
CA LEU A 44 2.38 13.62 4.73
C LEU A 44 3.43 12.90 3.86
N GLY A 45 4.41 13.65 3.37
CA GLY A 45 5.47 13.12 2.52
C GLY A 45 5.08 12.80 1.06
N ILE A 46 3.90 13.25 0.59
CA ILE A 46 3.42 12.98 -0.78
C ILE A 46 4.34 13.55 -1.87
N THR A 47 5.08 14.62 -1.57
CA THR A 47 6.04 15.28 -2.48
C THR A 47 7.43 14.62 -2.47
N ALA A 48 7.63 13.55 -1.71
CA ALA A 48 8.89 12.83 -1.71
C ALA A 48 9.17 12.21 -3.10
N PRO A 49 10.44 12.03 -3.49
CA PRO A 49 10.79 11.31 -4.71
C PRO A 49 10.05 9.96 -4.82
N PHE A 50 9.92 9.44 -6.02
CA PHE A 50 9.27 8.15 -6.24
C PHE A 50 9.97 7.00 -5.49
N ASP A 51 9.18 6.02 -5.03
CA ASP A 51 9.65 4.90 -4.18
C ASP A 51 10.06 3.67 -4.98
N ARG A 52 9.52 3.50 -6.19
CA ARG A 52 9.65 2.29 -7.00
C ARG A 52 9.73 2.62 -8.47
N ASP A 53 10.36 1.74 -9.24
CA ASP A 53 10.46 1.85 -10.71
C ASP A 53 9.08 1.97 -11.38
N ALA A 54 8.05 1.37 -10.81
CA ALA A 54 6.68 1.42 -11.34
C ALA A 54 5.94 2.75 -11.08
N GLU A 55 6.33 3.56 -10.07
CA GLU A 55 5.70 4.87 -9.83
C GLU A 55 6.05 5.89 -10.94
N PRO A 56 7.35 6.05 -11.32
CA PRO A 56 7.73 6.94 -12.42
C PRO A 56 7.06 6.55 -13.73
N GLN A 57 6.92 5.25 -14.00
CA GLN A 57 6.23 4.77 -15.19
C GLN A 57 4.74 5.12 -15.16
N SER A 58 4.07 4.95 -14.01
CA SER A 58 2.67 5.40 -13.84
C SER A 58 2.51 6.89 -14.10
N ALA A 59 3.46 7.72 -13.65
CA ALA A 59 3.46 9.15 -13.89
C ALA A 59 3.63 9.47 -15.39
N GLN A 60 4.46 8.72 -16.11
CA GLN A 60 4.67 8.89 -17.57
C GLN A 60 3.36 8.60 -18.35
N TRP A 61 2.61 7.56 -17.99
CA TRP A 61 1.30 7.29 -18.61
C TRP A 61 0.27 8.39 -18.28
N ILE A 62 0.31 8.97 -17.07
CA ILE A 62 -0.52 10.14 -16.73
C ILE A 62 -0.13 11.35 -17.58
N VAL A 63 1.18 11.56 -17.81
CA VAL A 63 1.69 12.64 -18.71
C VAL A 63 1.14 12.45 -20.12
N ASP A 64 1.24 11.25 -20.66
CA ASP A 64 0.81 10.94 -22.02
C ASP A 64 -0.69 11.18 -22.23
N ILE A 65 -1.53 10.76 -21.27
CA ILE A 65 -2.97 11.06 -21.30
C ILE A 65 -3.23 12.56 -21.17
N ALA A 66 -2.56 13.23 -20.22
CA ALA A 66 -2.85 14.62 -19.91
C ALA A 66 -2.42 15.58 -21.01
N HIS A 67 -1.26 15.33 -21.65
CA HIS A 67 -0.64 16.26 -22.61
C HIS A 67 -0.80 15.80 -24.08
N HIS A 68 -0.78 14.49 -24.36
CA HIS A 68 -0.89 13.98 -25.73
C HIS A 68 -2.30 13.43 -26.06
N GLY A 69 -3.17 13.25 -25.04
CA GLY A 69 -4.55 12.79 -25.26
C GLY A 69 -4.70 11.30 -25.51
N ASN A 70 -3.72 10.47 -25.18
CA ASN A 70 -3.76 9.00 -25.37
C ASN A 70 -4.58 8.31 -24.28
N TRP A 71 -5.91 8.53 -24.28
CA TRP A 71 -6.80 7.97 -23.25
C TRP A 71 -6.99 6.46 -23.34
N LEU A 72 -6.78 5.87 -24.51
CA LEU A 72 -7.11 4.47 -24.74
C LEU A 72 -5.96 3.54 -24.35
N LEU A 73 -4.76 3.79 -24.86
CA LEU A 73 -3.55 3.00 -24.66
C LEU A 73 -2.36 3.95 -24.42
N PRO A 74 -2.20 4.50 -23.20
CA PRO A 74 -1.14 5.46 -22.91
C PRO A 74 0.24 4.80 -23.02
N LEU A 75 1.21 5.61 -23.46
CA LEU A 75 2.59 5.23 -23.67
C LEU A 75 3.49 5.84 -22.58
N ASP A 76 4.48 5.10 -22.16
CA ASP A 76 5.58 5.64 -21.38
C ASP A 76 6.62 6.35 -22.28
N TYR A 77 7.67 6.89 -21.70
CA TYR A 77 8.72 7.58 -22.45
C TYR A 77 9.53 6.69 -23.41
N TYR A 78 9.37 5.36 -23.29
CA TYR A 78 10.00 4.38 -24.18
C TYR A 78 9.02 3.82 -25.23
N GLY A 79 7.79 4.37 -25.27
CA GLY A 79 6.74 3.89 -26.19
C GLY A 79 6.11 2.56 -25.75
N LEU A 80 6.30 2.15 -24.50
CA LEU A 80 5.66 0.95 -23.97
C LEU A 80 4.24 1.27 -23.54
N VAL A 81 3.30 0.47 -24.05
CA VAL A 81 1.88 0.57 -23.72
C VAL A 81 1.62 0.07 -22.32
N GLU A 82 0.76 0.75 -21.56
CA GLU A 82 0.27 0.25 -20.26
C GLU A 82 -0.46 -1.08 -20.44
N ARG A 83 -0.14 -2.03 -19.59
CA ARG A 83 -0.71 -3.40 -19.61
C ARG A 83 -1.98 -3.52 -18.78
N LYS A 84 -2.19 -2.60 -17.82
CA LYS A 84 -3.35 -2.59 -16.92
C LYS A 84 -4.46 -1.69 -17.47
N PRO A 85 -5.72 -1.91 -17.02
CA PRO A 85 -6.81 -1.02 -17.34
C PRO A 85 -6.58 0.41 -16.86
N PRO A 86 -7.15 1.44 -17.51
CA PRO A 86 -6.66 2.81 -17.43
C PRO A 86 -7.25 3.69 -16.33
N LEU A 87 -8.23 3.23 -15.57
CA LEU A 87 -9.01 4.12 -14.67
C LEU A 87 -8.13 4.90 -13.68
N PHE A 88 -7.06 4.28 -13.17
CA PHE A 88 -6.11 4.97 -12.28
C PHE A 88 -5.44 6.15 -12.97
N TYR A 89 -4.95 5.93 -14.18
CA TYR A 89 -4.25 6.95 -14.98
C TYR A 89 -5.20 8.03 -15.49
N TRP A 90 -6.44 7.66 -15.83
CA TRP A 90 -7.49 8.62 -16.19
C TRP A 90 -7.78 9.59 -15.05
N LEU A 91 -7.94 9.08 -13.82
CA LEU A 91 -8.16 9.91 -12.64
C LEU A 91 -6.97 10.84 -12.38
N GLY A 92 -5.74 10.34 -12.53
CA GLY A 92 -4.54 11.15 -12.44
C GLY A 92 -4.51 12.28 -13.48
N ALA A 93 -4.76 11.94 -14.74
CA ALA A 93 -4.77 12.91 -15.85
C ALA A 93 -5.88 13.95 -15.72
N VAL A 94 -7.08 13.55 -15.30
CA VAL A 94 -8.19 14.49 -15.01
C VAL A 94 -7.78 15.43 -13.88
N GLY A 95 -7.18 14.91 -12.79
CA GLY A 95 -6.68 15.74 -11.70
C GLY A 95 -5.66 16.78 -12.15
N VAL A 96 -4.71 16.40 -13.01
CA VAL A 96 -3.72 17.30 -13.60
C VAL A 96 -4.39 18.37 -14.46
N LYS A 97 -5.33 17.99 -15.34
CA LYS A 97 -6.07 18.93 -16.21
C LYS A 97 -6.89 19.94 -15.41
N LEU A 98 -7.53 19.49 -14.31
CA LEU A 98 -8.32 20.37 -13.44
C LEU A 98 -7.46 21.36 -12.65
N THR A 99 -6.24 20.98 -12.28
CA THR A 99 -5.32 21.84 -11.51
C THR A 99 -4.39 22.68 -12.38
N GLY A 100 -4.41 22.51 -13.70
CA GLY A 100 -3.65 23.30 -14.67
C GLY A 100 -2.14 23.19 -14.53
N GLY A 101 -1.62 22.10 -13.96
CA GLY A 101 -0.20 21.96 -13.64
C GLY A 101 0.53 20.91 -14.47
N LYS A 102 1.86 20.83 -14.26
CA LYS A 102 2.67 19.72 -14.73
C LYS A 102 2.42 18.51 -13.84
N VAL A 103 2.62 17.30 -14.37
CA VAL A 103 2.62 16.07 -13.56
C VAL A 103 3.88 16.10 -12.69
N ASP A 104 3.69 15.97 -11.38
CA ASP A 104 4.74 15.82 -10.38
C ASP A 104 4.41 14.60 -9.49
N GLU A 105 5.29 14.27 -8.54
CA GLU A 105 5.13 13.14 -7.64
C GLU A 105 3.80 13.21 -6.86
N ALA A 106 3.45 14.41 -6.38
CA ALA A 106 2.23 14.61 -5.61
C ALA A 106 0.98 14.36 -6.45
N ARG A 107 0.94 14.93 -7.67
CA ARG A 107 -0.20 14.79 -8.60
C ARG A 107 -0.35 13.36 -9.10
N ALA A 108 0.75 12.67 -9.39
CA ALA A 108 0.73 11.27 -9.80
C ALA A 108 0.16 10.35 -8.69
N ARG A 109 0.38 10.70 -7.41
CA ARG A 109 -0.11 9.95 -6.23
C ARG A 109 -1.53 10.30 -5.82
N MET A 110 -2.13 11.37 -6.34
CA MET A 110 -3.47 11.83 -5.93
C MET A 110 -4.57 10.76 -6.03
N PRO A 111 -4.67 9.93 -7.07
CA PRO A 111 -5.69 8.88 -7.12
C PRO A 111 -5.56 7.88 -5.97
N SER A 112 -4.33 7.49 -5.60
CA SER A 112 -4.08 6.60 -4.45
C SER A 112 -4.41 7.29 -3.12
N LEU A 113 -4.02 8.54 -2.95
CA LEU A 113 -4.30 9.32 -1.73
C LEU A 113 -5.80 9.46 -1.48
N CYS A 114 -6.55 9.88 -2.52
CA CYS A 114 -8.02 10.00 -2.42
C CYS A 114 -8.68 8.65 -2.14
N ALA A 115 -8.23 7.58 -2.79
CA ALA A 115 -8.71 6.22 -2.54
C ALA A 115 -8.39 5.77 -1.10
N GLY A 116 -7.20 6.04 -0.58
CA GLY A 116 -6.82 5.73 0.80
C GLY A 116 -7.67 6.46 1.83
N ALA A 117 -7.94 7.75 1.61
CA ALA A 117 -8.85 8.52 2.46
C ALA A 117 -10.29 7.97 2.40
N ALA A 118 -10.77 7.61 1.21
CA ALA A 118 -12.09 7.01 1.03
C ALA A 118 -12.21 5.62 1.69
N VAL A 119 -11.18 4.76 1.57
CA VAL A 119 -11.10 3.47 2.27
C VAL A 119 -11.17 3.66 3.79
N SER A 120 -10.38 4.61 4.34
CA SER A 120 -10.36 4.89 5.78
C SER A 120 -11.75 5.35 6.27
N THR A 121 -12.39 6.21 5.51
CA THR A 121 -13.74 6.70 5.80
C THR A 121 -14.78 5.59 5.72
N LEU A 122 -14.70 4.72 4.71
CA LEU A 122 -15.58 3.56 4.55
C LEU A 122 -15.43 2.58 5.71
N VAL A 123 -14.20 2.32 6.17
CA VAL A 123 -13.91 1.48 7.34
C VAL A 123 -14.52 2.09 8.60
N MET A 124 -14.38 3.40 8.81
CA MET A 124 -15.00 4.11 9.93
C MET A 124 -16.52 3.95 9.93
N ASP A 125 -17.17 4.26 8.81
CA ASP A 125 -18.64 4.18 8.69
C ASP A 125 -19.15 2.74 8.83
N TRP A 126 -18.40 1.78 8.27
CA TRP A 126 -18.76 0.36 8.35
C TRP A 126 -18.65 -0.16 9.79
N ALA A 127 -17.50 0.06 10.43
CA ALA A 127 -17.31 -0.35 11.82
C ALA A 127 -18.26 0.38 12.77
N ALA A 128 -18.58 1.65 12.51
CA ALA A 128 -19.58 2.39 13.29
C ALA A 128 -20.99 1.78 13.18
N ALA A 129 -21.35 1.29 12.01
CA ALA A 129 -22.65 0.62 11.79
C ALA A 129 -22.74 -0.74 12.50
N ASP A 130 -21.63 -1.50 12.55
CA ASP A 130 -21.62 -2.85 13.14
C ASP A 130 -21.31 -2.85 14.65
N LEU A 131 -20.46 -1.92 15.14
CA LEU A 131 -19.85 -1.94 16.47
C LEU A 131 -20.08 -0.68 17.29
N GLY A 132 -20.75 0.34 16.70
CA GLY A 132 -20.95 1.65 17.31
C GLY A 132 -19.88 2.69 16.96
N ALA A 133 -20.23 3.97 17.11
CA ALA A 133 -19.43 5.10 16.63
C ALA A 133 -17.99 5.13 17.18
N ALA A 134 -17.81 4.82 18.45
CA ALA A 134 -16.48 4.80 19.07
C ALA A 134 -15.57 3.73 18.46
N ALA A 135 -16.09 2.53 18.19
CA ALA A 135 -15.36 1.47 17.50
C ALA A 135 -15.11 1.83 16.03
N GLY A 136 -15.99 2.59 15.39
CA GLY A 136 -15.78 3.13 14.05
C GLY A 136 -14.54 4.02 13.98
N TRP A 137 -14.43 4.99 14.87
CA TRP A 137 -13.25 5.85 14.97
C TRP A 137 -11.99 5.07 15.35
N LEU A 138 -12.13 4.05 16.21
CA LEU A 138 -10.99 3.19 16.55
C LEU A 138 -10.48 2.41 15.34
N ALA A 139 -11.36 1.80 14.54
CA ALA A 139 -11.00 1.11 13.31
C ALA A 139 -10.33 2.05 12.29
N PHE A 140 -10.82 3.29 12.18
CA PHE A 140 -10.25 4.34 11.36
C PHE A 140 -8.80 4.66 11.73
N PHE A 141 -8.53 4.93 13.01
CA PHE A 141 -7.18 5.25 13.45
C PHE A 141 -6.26 4.02 13.47
N PHE A 142 -6.77 2.84 13.72
CA PHE A 142 -6.03 1.60 13.55
C PHE A 142 -5.57 1.43 12.11
N LEU A 143 -6.47 1.63 11.14
CA LEU A 143 -6.12 1.52 9.73
C LEU A 143 -5.02 2.51 9.31
N LEU A 144 -5.17 3.79 9.69
CA LEU A 144 -4.16 4.82 9.41
C LEU A 144 -2.83 4.55 10.12
N GLY A 145 -2.87 3.85 11.25
CA GLY A 145 -1.70 3.46 12.03
C GLY A 145 -0.99 2.20 11.51
N MET A 146 -1.62 1.40 10.66
CA MET A 146 -1.01 0.20 10.08
C MET A 146 0.01 0.57 9.00
N TYR A 147 1.25 0.12 9.19
CA TYR A 147 2.37 0.43 8.28
C TYR A 147 2.05 0.14 6.81
N GLY A 148 1.52 -1.05 6.52
CA GLY A 148 1.26 -1.49 5.15
C GLY A 148 0.21 -0.65 4.42
N PHE A 149 -0.79 -0.12 5.14
CA PHE A 149 -1.79 0.77 4.57
C PHE A 149 -1.23 2.16 4.32
N ALA A 150 -0.68 2.79 5.35
CA ALA A 150 -0.16 4.15 5.27
C ALA A 150 0.98 4.29 4.24
N ALA A 151 1.90 3.31 4.19
CA ALA A 151 2.99 3.31 3.24
C ALA A 151 2.53 3.20 1.78
N ARG A 152 1.40 2.54 1.51
CA ARG A 152 0.87 2.31 0.15
C ARG A 152 -0.17 3.33 -0.31
N ALA A 153 -0.81 4.03 0.62
CA ALA A 153 -1.77 5.09 0.29
C ALA A 153 -1.13 6.27 -0.49
N THR A 154 0.20 6.39 -0.44
CA THR A 154 0.98 7.44 -1.09
C THR A 154 1.91 6.90 -2.19
N ILE A 155 1.54 5.81 -2.83
CA ILE A 155 2.28 5.24 -3.98
C ILE A 155 1.40 5.37 -5.23
N ALA A 156 1.94 5.86 -6.33
CA ALA A 156 1.23 6.01 -7.60
C ALA A 156 1.03 4.67 -8.31
N LEU A 157 0.25 3.78 -7.67
CA LEU A 157 -0.09 2.45 -8.18
C LEU A 157 -1.59 2.16 -8.04
N THR A 158 -2.07 1.24 -8.84
CA THR A 158 -3.49 0.85 -8.93
C THR A 158 -4.06 0.19 -7.68
N ASP A 159 -3.22 -0.32 -6.78
CA ASP A 159 -3.59 -1.19 -5.66
C ASP A 159 -4.54 -0.54 -4.64
N MET A 160 -4.29 0.73 -4.28
CA MET A 160 -5.13 1.43 -3.33
C MET A 160 -6.52 1.73 -3.91
N LEU A 161 -6.58 2.12 -5.19
CA LEU A 161 -7.84 2.37 -5.87
C LEU A 161 -8.63 1.07 -6.06
N MET A 162 -7.96 -0.06 -6.39
CA MET A 162 -8.58 -1.38 -6.42
C MET A 162 -9.14 -1.76 -5.04
N THR A 163 -8.40 -1.51 -3.97
CA THR A 163 -8.85 -1.78 -2.59
C THR A 163 -10.11 -1.00 -2.25
N PHE A 164 -10.20 0.26 -2.69
CA PHE A 164 -11.41 1.06 -2.49
C PHE A 164 -12.63 0.44 -3.20
N PHE A 165 -12.52 0.11 -4.49
CA PHE A 165 -13.63 -0.48 -5.22
C PHE A 165 -14.01 -1.87 -4.69
N LEU A 166 -13.05 -2.69 -4.29
CA LEU A 166 -13.30 -3.99 -3.68
C LEU A 166 -14.09 -3.87 -2.37
N LEU A 167 -13.70 -2.95 -1.49
CA LEU A 167 -14.40 -2.75 -0.21
C LEU A 167 -15.78 -2.13 -0.40
N ALA A 168 -15.92 -1.18 -1.34
CA ALA A 168 -17.20 -0.60 -1.69
C ALA A 168 -18.16 -1.68 -2.24
N GLU A 169 -17.68 -2.53 -3.14
CA GLU A 169 -18.43 -3.66 -3.65
C GLU A 169 -18.80 -4.65 -2.54
N TRP A 170 -17.84 -5.03 -1.70
CA TRP A 170 -18.05 -5.93 -0.57
C TRP A 170 -19.10 -5.38 0.40
N ARG A 171 -19.12 -4.06 0.61
CA ARG A 171 -20.16 -3.38 1.42
C ARG A 171 -21.53 -3.43 0.75
N MET A 172 -21.60 -3.28 -0.58
CA MET A 172 -22.87 -3.35 -1.34
C MET A 172 -23.45 -4.77 -1.32
N ILE A 173 -22.62 -5.79 -1.52
CA ILE A 173 -23.04 -7.19 -1.45
C ILE A 173 -23.62 -7.52 -0.08
N ARG A 174 -22.96 -7.09 1.01
CA ARG A 174 -23.49 -7.28 2.35
C ARG A 174 -24.89 -6.66 2.51
N ALA A 175 -25.08 -5.45 2.00
CA ALA A 175 -26.39 -4.79 2.07
C ALA A 175 -27.47 -5.53 1.28
N GLN A 176 -27.11 -6.31 0.26
CA GLN A 176 -28.03 -7.19 -0.46
C GLN A 176 -28.29 -8.53 0.26
N LEU A 177 -27.30 -9.03 1.01
CA LEU A 177 -27.43 -10.28 1.77
C LEU A 177 -28.24 -10.09 3.06
N ASP A 178 -28.05 -8.96 3.75
CA ASP A 178 -28.67 -8.66 5.04
C ASP A 178 -30.10 -8.09 4.90
N GLY A 179 -30.47 -7.56 3.73
CA GLY A 179 -31.74 -6.88 3.48
C GLY A 179 -32.57 -7.46 2.36
N ALA A 180 -33.69 -6.79 2.04
CA ALA A 180 -34.43 -7.07 0.83
C ALA A 180 -33.60 -6.69 -0.41
N VAL A 181 -33.67 -7.51 -1.46
CA VAL A 181 -33.01 -7.24 -2.74
C VAL A 181 -33.49 -5.90 -3.30
N SER A 182 -32.55 -5.03 -3.63
CA SER A 182 -32.80 -3.71 -4.18
C SER A 182 -32.11 -3.58 -5.54
N TRP A 183 -32.87 -3.38 -6.61
CA TRP A 183 -32.35 -3.23 -7.95
C TRP A 183 -31.44 -2.00 -8.14
N PRO A 184 -31.75 -0.82 -7.55
CA PRO A 184 -30.80 0.30 -7.57
C PRO A 184 -29.46 -0.04 -6.90
N ARG A 185 -29.47 -0.79 -5.77
CA ARG A 185 -28.23 -1.27 -5.16
C ARG A 185 -27.49 -2.26 -6.05
N THR A 186 -28.21 -3.16 -6.72
CA THR A 186 -27.63 -4.10 -7.69
C THR A 186 -26.95 -3.35 -8.84
N ALA A 187 -27.61 -2.32 -9.38
CA ALA A 187 -27.02 -1.50 -10.44
C ALA A 187 -25.77 -0.75 -9.95
N CYS A 188 -25.83 -0.16 -8.76
CA CYS A 188 -24.69 0.51 -8.14
C CYS A 188 -23.52 -0.47 -7.91
N ALA A 189 -23.78 -1.65 -7.36
CA ALA A 189 -22.78 -2.71 -7.19
C ALA A 189 -22.16 -3.11 -8.54
N GLY A 190 -22.95 -3.35 -9.59
CA GLY A 190 -22.44 -3.67 -10.91
C GLY A 190 -21.52 -2.58 -11.48
N VAL A 191 -21.88 -1.31 -11.31
CA VAL A 191 -21.02 -0.19 -11.73
C VAL A 191 -19.71 -0.15 -10.91
N ILE A 192 -19.80 -0.29 -9.58
CA ILE A 192 -18.62 -0.30 -8.69
C ILE A 192 -17.68 -1.44 -9.08
N LEU A 193 -18.21 -2.66 -9.30
CA LEU A 193 -17.43 -3.81 -9.72
C LEU A 193 -16.78 -3.58 -11.09
N GLY A 194 -17.53 -3.02 -12.05
CA GLY A 194 -17.03 -2.70 -13.39
C GLY A 194 -15.92 -1.66 -13.39
N LEU A 195 -16.06 -0.60 -12.58
CA LEU A 195 -15.00 0.38 -12.36
C LEU A 195 -13.78 -0.26 -11.69
N GLY A 196 -13.99 -1.16 -10.72
CA GLY A 196 -12.90 -1.91 -10.11
C GLY A 196 -12.15 -2.79 -11.12
N ILE A 197 -12.85 -3.43 -12.06
CA ILE A 197 -12.25 -4.17 -13.18
C ILE A 197 -11.42 -3.22 -14.07
N LEU A 198 -11.88 -1.99 -14.30
CA LEU A 198 -11.12 -0.98 -15.04
C LEU A 198 -9.92 -0.39 -14.28
N VAL A 199 -9.69 -0.78 -13.03
CA VAL A 199 -8.46 -0.42 -12.27
C VAL A 199 -7.37 -1.48 -12.42
N LYS A 200 -7.71 -2.76 -12.22
CA LYS A 200 -6.69 -3.83 -12.14
C LYS A 200 -7.13 -5.16 -12.75
N GLY A 201 -8.15 -5.14 -13.62
CA GLY A 201 -8.64 -6.34 -14.29
C GLY A 201 -9.60 -7.19 -13.44
N PRO A 202 -9.87 -8.43 -13.85
CA PRO A 202 -10.92 -9.27 -13.26
C PRO A 202 -10.64 -9.78 -11.85
N VAL A 203 -9.44 -9.59 -11.32
CA VAL A 203 -9.02 -10.08 -9.99
C VAL A 203 -9.97 -9.63 -8.87
N ILE A 204 -10.58 -8.44 -8.99
CA ILE A 204 -11.55 -7.94 -8.02
C ILE A 204 -12.82 -8.82 -7.98
N ALA A 205 -13.32 -9.24 -9.13
CA ALA A 205 -14.48 -10.13 -9.21
C ALA A 205 -14.16 -11.50 -8.59
N VAL A 206 -12.96 -12.04 -8.85
CA VAL A 206 -12.50 -13.30 -8.25
C VAL A 206 -12.45 -13.20 -6.74
N LEU A 207 -11.91 -12.10 -6.18
CA LEU A 207 -11.84 -11.86 -4.74
C LEU A 207 -13.24 -11.78 -4.11
N VAL A 208 -14.17 -11.09 -4.75
CA VAL A 208 -15.56 -10.98 -4.28
C VAL A 208 -16.25 -12.35 -4.25
N VAL A 209 -16.11 -13.14 -5.30
CA VAL A 209 -16.69 -14.50 -5.37
C VAL A 209 -16.08 -15.38 -4.30
N LEU A 210 -14.76 -15.40 -4.18
CA LEU A 210 -14.06 -16.23 -3.20
C LEU A 210 -14.40 -15.82 -1.76
N ALA A 211 -14.44 -14.54 -1.46
CA ALA A 211 -14.86 -14.03 -0.16
C ALA A 211 -16.30 -14.42 0.16
N THR A 212 -17.20 -14.35 -0.82
CA THR A 212 -18.60 -14.78 -0.67
C THR A 212 -18.67 -16.26 -0.33
N ILE A 213 -17.93 -17.10 -1.04
CA ILE A 213 -17.87 -18.55 -0.77
C ILE A 213 -17.38 -18.79 0.67
N PHE A 214 -16.27 -18.17 1.09
CA PHE A 214 -15.76 -18.32 2.45
C PHE A 214 -16.77 -17.86 3.51
N TYR A 215 -17.46 -16.74 3.29
CA TYR A 215 -18.48 -16.28 4.22
C TYR A 215 -19.60 -17.30 4.40
N PHE A 216 -20.16 -17.83 3.31
CA PHE A 216 -21.23 -18.85 3.39
C PHE A 216 -20.75 -20.14 4.06
N VAL A 217 -19.54 -20.62 3.73
CA VAL A 217 -18.95 -21.80 4.37
C VAL A 217 -18.77 -21.59 5.88
N MET A 218 -18.25 -20.44 6.30
CA MET A 218 -18.07 -20.14 7.74
C MET A 218 -19.40 -19.98 8.47
N CYS A 219 -20.44 -19.48 7.81
CA CYS A 219 -21.79 -19.41 8.34
C CYS A 219 -22.54 -20.75 8.27
N ARG A 220 -21.95 -21.78 7.67
CA ARG A 220 -22.57 -23.09 7.39
C ARG A 220 -23.83 -22.98 6.51
N ASP A 221 -23.87 -21.98 5.65
CA ASP A 221 -24.91 -21.75 4.66
C ASP A 221 -24.45 -22.24 3.26
N ASN A 222 -25.39 -22.51 2.38
CA ASN A 222 -25.08 -22.99 1.02
C ASN A 222 -24.88 -21.80 0.04
N PRO A 223 -23.66 -21.56 -0.48
CA PRO A 223 -23.40 -20.48 -1.42
C PRO A 223 -24.12 -20.65 -2.77
N LEU A 224 -24.48 -21.89 -3.17
CA LEU A 224 -25.17 -22.17 -4.41
C LEU A 224 -26.57 -21.52 -4.49
N ARG A 225 -27.15 -21.14 -3.33
CA ARG A 225 -28.41 -20.35 -3.31
C ARG A 225 -28.28 -19.00 -4.02
N LEU A 226 -27.07 -18.45 -4.14
CA LEU A 226 -26.86 -17.20 -4.88
C LEU A 226 -26.94 -17.40 -6.41
N VAL A 227 -26.57 -18.57 -6.89
CA VAL A 227 -26.61 -18.88 -8.33
C VAL A 227 -28.04 -18.85 -8.88
N THR A 228 -29.04 -19.20 -8.06
CA THR A 228 -30.45 -19.16 -8.43
C THR A 228 -31.09 -17.78 -8.32
N ARG A 229 -30.39 -16.78 -7.76
CA ARG A 229 -30.88 -15.42 -7.64
C ARG A 229 -30.49 -14.56 -8.83
N ALA A 230 -31.38 -13.69 -9.30
CA ALA A 230 -31.14 -12.84 -10.47
C ALA A 230 -30.15 -11.69 -10.22
N TRP A 231 -30.11 -11.15 -9.00
CA TRP A 231 -29.33 -9.95 -8.72
C TRP A 231 -27.79 -10.14 -8.87
N PRO A 232 -27.14 -11.29 -8.53
CA PRO A 232 -25.71 -11.44 -8.76
C PRO A 232 -25.36 -11.44 -10.25
N TRP A 233 -26.20 -12.07 -11.05
CA TRP A 233 -26.02 -12.10 -12.51
C TRP A 233 -26.23 -10.73 -13.15
N ALA A 234 -27.23 -9.97 -12.69
CA ALA A 234 -27.44 -8.58 -13.13
C ALA A 234 -26.26 -7.68 -12.73
N CYS A 235 -25.75 -7.82 -11.50
CA CYS A 235 -24.54 -7.13 -11.06
C CYS A 235 -23.36 -7.44 -11.99
N LEU A 236 -23.11 -8.73 -12.26
CA LEU A 236 -22.03 -9.15 -13.15
C LEU A 236 -22.23 -8.64 -14.57
N ALA A 237 -23.45 -8.70 -15.11
CA ALA A 237 -23.74 -8.21 -16.47
C ALA A 237 -23.46 -6.70 -16.61
N ILE A 238 -23.86 -5.91 -15.61
CA ILE A 238 -23.58 -4.47 -15.58
C ILE A 238 -22.05 -4.24 -15.47
N ALA A 239 -21.36 -4.97 -14.61
CA ALA A 239 -19.91 -4.87 -14.47
C ALA A 239 -19.17 -5.18 -15.77
N LEU A 240 -19.60 -6.23 -16.48
CA LEU A 240 -19.05 -6.59 -17.78
C LEU A 240 -19.36 -5.52 -18.83
N ALA A 241 -20.56 -4.93 -18.83
CA ALA A 241 -20.91 -3.86 -19.75
C ALA A 241 -19.99 -2.63 -19.54
N VAL A 242 -19.73 -2.23 -18.28
CA VAL A 242 -18.78 -1.16 -17.94
C VAL A 242 -17.36 -1.50 -18.40
N ALA A 243 -16.89 -2.73 -18.16
CA ALA A 243 -15.56 -3.16 -18.55
C ALA A 243 -15.39 -3.18 -20.08
N VAL A 244 -16.36 -3.75 -20.80
CA VAL A 244 -16.35 -3.90 -22.27
C VAL A 244 -16.23 -2.55 -22.98
N MET A 245 -16.76 -1.45 -22.42
CA MET A 245 -16.64 -0.10 -22.99
C MET A 245 -15.18 0.32 -23.25
N TRP A 246 -14.23 -0.18 -22.47
CA TRP A 246 -12.82 0.07 -22.71
C TRP A 246 -12.09 -1.12 -23.33
N TYR A 247 -12.34 -2.35 -22.84
CA TYR A 247 -11.59 -3.52 -23.33
C TYR A 247 -11.74 -3.76 -24.82
N VAL A 248 -12.94 -3.61 -25.37
CA VAL A 248 -13.16 -3.85 -26.82
C VAL A 248 -12.41 -2.84 -27.69
N PRO A 249 -12.52 -1.51 -27.47
CA PRO A 249 -11.70 -0.55 -28.20
C PRO A 249 -10.19 -0.78 -28.02
N ALA A 250 -9.72 -1.08 -26.80
CA ALA A 250 -8.30 -1.31 -26.52
C ALA A 250 -7.76 -2.55 -27.25
N LEU A 251 -8.50 -3.66 -27.26
CA LEU A 251 -8.13 -4.87 -27.99
C LEU A 251 -8.09 -4.63 -29.50
N ASN A 252 -9.01 -3.83 -30.04
CA ASN A 252 -9.02 -3.49 -31.46
C ASN A 252 -7.85 -2.59 -31.85
N ALA A 253 -7.55 -1.56 -31.05
CA ALA A 253 -6.43 -0.65 -31.28
C ALA A 253 -5.07 -1.33 -31.07
N GLY A 254 -4.97 -2.25 -30.12
CA GLY A 254 -3.73 -2.95 -29.78
C GLY A 254 -3.43 -4.20 -30.61
N ARG A 255 -4.21 -4.52 -31.64
CA ARG A 255 -4.03 -5.76 -32.46
C ARG A 255 -2.64 -5.86 -33.10
N SER A 256 -2.11 -4.77 -33.60
CA SER A 256 -0.78 -4.74 -34.25
C SER A 256 0.37 -5.02 -33.27
N ASN A 257 0.17 -4.75 -31.98
CA ASN A 257 1.18 -4.87 -30.93
C ASN A 257 0.95 -6.10 -30.02
N ASN A 258 0.12 -7.07 -30.45
CA ASN A 258 -0.23 -8.25 -29.67
C ASN A 258 -0.73 -7.93 -28.24
N TRP A 259 -1.44 -6.82 -28.06
CA TRP A 259 -1.89 -6.38 -26.74
C TRP A 259 -2.84 -7.39 -26.07
N GLY A 260 -3.61 -8.17 -26.87
CA GLY A 260 -4.44 -9.25 -26.36
C GLY A 260 -3.63 -10.33 -25.62
N GLY A 261 -2.48 -10.71 -26.16
CA GLY A 261 -1.53 -11.63 -25.49
C GLY A 261 -0.98 -11.02 -24.20
N VAL A 262 -0.56 -9.76 -24.26
CA VAL A 262 -0.09 -9.01 -23.08
C VAL A 262 -1.16 -8.93 -21.99
N PHE A 263 -2.43 -8.72 -22.36
CA PHE A 263 -3.55 -8.72 -21.41
C PHE A 263 -3.74 -10.08 -20.73
N VAL A 264 -3.66 -11.18 -21.48
CA VAL A 264 -3.76 -12.54 -20.92
C VAL A 264 -2.58 -12.80 -19.97
N ASP A 265 -1.38 -12.45 -20.37
CA ASP A 265 -0.17 -12.63 -19.53
C ASP A 265 -0.25 -11.82 -18.23
N GLU A 266 -0.70 -10.57 -18.28
CA GLU A 266 -0.80 -9.71 -17.08
C GLU A 266 -1.89 -10.20 -16.11
N ASN A 267 -3.02 -10.73 -16.60
CA ASN A 267 -4.12 -11.16 -15.74
C ASN A 267 -4.03 -12.61 -15.28
N PHE A 268 -3.45 -13.50 -16.08
CA PHE A 268 -3.41 -14.94 -15.82
C PHE A 268 -1.99 -15.49 -15.69
N GLY A 269 -0.99 -14.87 -16.35
CA GLY A 269 0.40 -15.31 -16.33
C GLY A 269 1.03 -15.34 -14.94
N HIS A 270 0.58 -14.46 -14.04
CA HIS A 270 1.03 -14.45 -12.64
C HIS A 270 0.61 -15.68 -11.83
N PHE A 271 -0.42 -16.41 -12.27
CA PHE A 271 -0.86 -17.64 -11.63
C PHE A 271 -0.13 -18.87 -12.18
N LEU A 272 0.49 -18.76 -13.37
CA LEU A 272 1.17 -19.87 -14.02
C LEU A 272 2.65 -19.90 -13.63
N PRO A 273 3.23 -21.09 -13.36
CA PRO A 273 4.68 -21.24 -13.24
C PRO A 273 5.39 -20.83 -14.53
N ALA A 274 6.62 -20.31 -14.44
CA ALA A 274 7.41 -19.89 -15.61
C ALA A 274 7.52 -20.99 -16.69
N ARG A 275 7.65 -22.28 -16.28
CA ARG A 275 7.66 -23.45 -17.17
C ARG A 275 6.36 -23.70 -17.95
N MET A 276 5.25 -23.06 -17.55
CA MET A 276 3.95 -23.12 -18.19
C MET A 276 3.57 -21.80 -18.87
N GLY A 277 4.53 -20.93 -19.18
CA GLY A 277 4.29 -19.62 -19.80
C GLY A 277 3.95 -18.50 -18.82
N GLY A 278 4.25 -18.66 -17.52
CA GLY A 278 4.09 -17.58 -16.54
C GLY A 278 5.14 -16.47 -16.70
N THR A 279 4.95 -15.35 -16.00
CA THR A 279 5.72 -14.09 -16.13
C THR A 279 7.22 -14.21 -15.80
N GLY A 280 7.70 -15.38 -15.36
CA GLY A 280 9.12 -15.59 -15.05
C GLY A 280 9.61 -14.91 -13.76
N GLU A 281 8.74 -14.25 -13.01
CA GLU A 281 9.09 -13.74 -11.69
C GLU A 281 9.46 -14.89 -10.74
N ALA A 282 10.48 -14.68 -9.90
CA ALA A 282 10.96 -15.69 -8.98
C ALA A 282 9.81 -16.19 -8.07
N ALA A 283 9.54 -17.50 -8.11
CA ALA A 283 8.51 -18.12 -7.28
C ALA A 283 8.83 -17.90 -5.79
N ARG A 284 7.89 -17.32 -5.04
CA ARG A 284 8.02 -17.10 -3.59
C ARG A 284 7.23 -18.16 -2.82
N PRO A 285 7.66 -18.53 -1.59
CA PRO A 285 6.98 -19.56 -0.81
C PRO A 285 5.51 -19.21 -0.50
N LEU A 286 4.68 -20.23 -0.24
CA LEU A 286 3.24 -20.05 0.06
C LEU A 286 2.99 -19.12 1.25
N TYR A 287 3.84 -19.18 2.28
CA TYR A 287 3.71 -18.36 3.49
C TYR A 287 4.10 -16.90 3.29
N TYR A 288 4.66 -16.53 2.13
CA TYR A 288 5.15 -15.17 1.86
C TYR A 288 4.06 -14.10 2.09
N ILE A 289 2.85 -14.31 1.56
CA ILE A 289 1.74 -13.37 1.68
C ILE A 289 1.33 -13.21 3.16
N VAL A 290 1.34 -14.29 3.94
CA VAL A 290 1.03 -14.25 5.37
C VAL A 290 2.06 -13.41 6.12
N LEU A 291 3.36 -13.63 5.88
CA LEU A 291 4.41 -12.84 6.52
C LEU A 291 4.33 -11.36 6.13
N ARG A 292 4.01 -11.08 4.86
CA ARG A 292 3.82 -9.68 4.40
C ARG A 292 2.59 -9.03 5.02
N LEU A 293 1.51 -9.80 5.24
CA LEU A 293 0.32 -9.30 5.91
C LEU A 293 0.61 -8.97 7.38
N LEU A 294 1.34 -9.84 8.09
CA LEU A 294 1.80 -9.56 9.45
C LEU A 294 2.60 -8.26 9.48
N GLY A 295 3.69 -8.14 8.72
CA GLY A 295 4.46 -6.91 8.67
C GLY A 295 3.66 -5.69 8.19
N GLY A 296 2.65 -5.88 7.34
CA GLY A 296 1.77 -4.81 6.86
C GLY A 296 0.77 -4.30 7.91
N THR A 297 0.41 -5.14 8.87
CA THR A 297 -0.51 -4.78 9.97
C THR A 297 0.20 -4.34 11.24
N MET A 298 1.55 -4.34 11.26
CA MET A 298 2.31 -3.85 12.42
C MET A 298 1.86 -2.44 12.85
N PRO A 299 1.83 -2.19 14.17
CA PRO A 299 2.12 -3.11 15.29
C PRO A 299 0.89 -3.88 15.79
N LEU A 300 -0.25 -3.84 15.08
CA LEU A 300 -1.49 -4.48 15.51
C LEU A 300 -1.53 -6.00 15.22
N ASP A 301 -0.59 -6.53 14.46
CA ASP A 301 -0.40 -7.97 14.24
C ASP A 301 -0.21 -8.75 15.56
N PHE A 302 0.36 -8.12 16.58
CA PHE A 302 0.47 -8.70 17.93
C PHE A 302 -0.89 -8.96 18.59
N LEU A 303 -1.99 -8.38 18.11
CA LEU A 303 -3.36 -8.67 18.56
C LEU A 303 -3.97 -9.92 17.89
N LEU A 304 -3.32 -10.51 16.89
CA LEU A 304 -3.84 -11.71 16.21
C LEU A 304 -4.13 -12.88 17.16
N PRO A 305 -3.31 -13.18 18.17
CA PRO A 305 -3.65 -14.20 19.15
C PRO A 305 -4.97 -13.94 19.87
N ALA A 306 -5.22 -12.69 20.27
CA ALA A 306 -6.49 -12.30 20.88
C ALA A 306 -7.67 -12.45 19.91
N LEU A 307 -7.47 -12.08 18.63
CA LEU A 307 -8.48 -12.23 17.58
C LEU A 307 -8.81 -13.71 17.30
N VAL A 308 -7.79 -14.56 17.19
CA VAL A 308 -7.95 -16.02 17.03
C VAL A 308 -8.71 -16.62 18.21
N LEU A 309 -8.35 -16.23 19.43
CA LEU A 309 -9.05 -16.66 20.64
C LEU A 309 -10.52 -16.19 20.63
N ALA A 310 -10.80 -14.96 20.20
CA ALA A 310 -12.17 -14.43 20.13
C ALA A 310 -13.05 -15.25 19.19
N PHE A 311 -12.52 -15.67 18.04
CA PHE A 311 -13.25 -16.56 17.12
C PHE A 311 -13.35 -17.99 17.66
N ALA A 312 -12.28 -18.56 18.19
CA ALA A 312 -12.24 -19.91 18.72
C ALA A 312 -13.20 -20.10 19.90
N GLN A 313 -13.32 -19.10 20.76
CA GLN A 313 -14.18 -19.12 21.94
C GLN A 313 -15.61 -18.61 21.68
N CYS A 314 -15.91 -18.22 20.43
CA CYS A 314 -17.19 -17.60 20.06
C CYS A 314 -17.54 -16.37 20.94
N ALA A 315 -16.51 -15.56 21.28
CA ALA A 315 -16.65 -14.45 22.22
C ALA A 315 -17.47 -13.27 21.67
N PHE A 316 -17.76 -13.22 20.37
CA PHE A 316 -18.61 -12.20 19.76
C PHE A 316 -20.10 -12.52 19.94
N ALA A 317 -20.92 -11.53 20.27
CA ALA A 317 -22.37 -11.63 20.26
C ALA A 317 -22.89 -12.12 18.88
N PRO A 318 -23.95 -12.93 18.81
CA PRO A 318 -24.36 -13.59 17.56
C PRO A 318 -24.51 -12.68 16.33
N PRO A 319 -25.17 -11.49 16.39
CA PRO A 319 -25.29 -10.60 15.24
C PRO A 319 -23.94 -10.02 14.83
N ILE A 320 -23.09 -9.65 15.79
CA ILE A 320 -21.76 -9.11 15.56
C ILE A 320 -20.84 -10.19 15.01
N ARG A 321 -20.96 -11.42 15.48
CA ARG A 321 -20.16 -12.54 14.97
C ARG A 321 -20.31 -12.72 13.47
N ARG A 322 -21.54 -12.65 12.92
CA ARG A 322 -21.75 -12.74 11.46
C ARG A 322 -21.06 -11.59 10.73
N ALA A 323 -21.12 -10.36 11.29
CA ALA A 323 -20.42 -9.22 10.74
C ALA A 323 -18.89 -9.41 10.73
N MET A 324 -18.34 -9.96 11.81
CA MET A 324 -16.90 -10.25 11.90
C MET A 324 -16.47 -11.41 10.98
N LEU A 325 -17.30 -12.45 10.83
CA LEU A 325 -17.06 -13.51 9.85
C LEU A 325 -17.07 -12.96 8.41
N TYR A 326 -17.90 -11.96 8.13
CA TYR A 326 -17.91 -11.29 6.82
C TYR A 326 -16.60 -10.57 6.53
N GLN A 327 -16.03 -9.87 7.51
CA GLN A 327 -14.71 -9.24 7.38
C GLN A 327 -13.60 -10.28 7.23
N LEU A 328 -13.64 -11.34 8.04
CA LEU A 328 -12.66 -12.43 7.97
C LEU A 328 -12.69 -13.15 6.62
N ALA A 329 -13.86 -13.29 6.00
CA ALA A 329 -14.00 -13.91 4.68
C ALA A 329 -13.18 -13.19 3.60
N LEU A 330 -13.19 -11.85 3.60
CA LEU A 330 -12.39 -11.08 2.65
C LEU A 330 -10.88 -11.23 2.93
N VAL A 331 -10.47 -11.21 4.20
CA VAL A 331 -9.06 -11.47 4.57
C VAL A 331 -8.60 -12.84 4.05
N LEU A 332 -9.41 -13.88 4.28
CA LEU A 332 -9.09 -15.23 3.82
C LEU A 332 -9.05 -15.34 2.29
N ALA A 333 -9.98 -14.68 1.58
CA ALA A 333 -9.98 -14.65 0.12
C ALA A 333 -8.69 -14.05 -0.44
N VAL A 334 -8.24 -12.93 0.11
CA VAL A 334 -6.98 -12.27 -0.28
C VAL A 334 -5.78 -13.18 0.00
N VAL A 335 -5.69 -13.73 1.21
CA VAL A 335 -4.57 -14.58 1.60
C VAL A 335 -4.51 -15.85 0.74
N VAL A 336 -5.64 -16.53 0.53
CA VAL A 336 -5.68 -17.78 -0.25
C VAL A 336 -5.37 -17.52 -1.71
N LEU A 337 -6.03 -16.54 -2.34
CA LEU A 337 -5.83 -16.25 -3.75
C LEU A 337 -4.37 -15.91 -4.07
N PHE A 338 -3.79 -14.97 -3.31
CA PHE A 338 -2.43 -14.51 -3.60
C PHE A 338 -1.34 -15.44 -3.07
N SER A 339 -1.63 -16.31 -2.09
CA SER A 339 -0.70 -17.40 -1.74
C SER A 339 -0.65 -18.48 -2.83
N ALA A 340 -1.76 -18.71 -3.53
CA ALA A 340 -1.81 -19.65 -4.66
C ALA A 340 -1.13 -19.12 -5.92
N SER A 341 -0.99 -17.80 -6.09
CA SER A 341 -0.26 -17.20 -7.22
C SER A 341 1.22 -17.60 -7.21
N SER A 342 1.82 -17.83 -8.39
CA SER A 342 3.26 -18.07 -8.52
C SER A 342 4.08 -16.81 -8.29
N ALA A 343 3.67 -15.69 -8.89
CA ALA A 343 4.25 -14.38 -8.70
C ALA A 343 3.59 -13.67 -7.51
N LYS A 344 4.30 -13.45 -6.41
CA LYS A 344 3.80 -12.82 -5.20
C LYS A 344 4.43 -11.46 -4.99
N ARG A 345 3.61 -10.41 -4.86
CA ARG A 345 4.07 -9.04 -4.59
C ARG A 345 3.60 -8.57 -3.22
N ASP A 346 4.37 -7.66 -2.63
CA ASP A 346 4.09 -7.07 -1.32
C ASP A 346 2.75 -6.31 -1.28
N ASP A 347 2.32 -5.79 -2.43
CA ASP A 347 1.11 -4.98 -2.55
C ASP A 347 -0.19 -5.79 -2.50
N TYR A 348 -0.10 -7.10 -2.75
CA TYR A 348 -1.26 -8.00 -2.80
C TYR A 348 -1.97 -8.16 -1.45
N ILE A 349 -1.30 -7.81 -0.34
CA ILE A 349 -1.92 -7.84 1.01
C ILE A 349 -2.88 -6.68 1.26
N LEU A 350 -2.79 -5.60 0.47
CA LEU A 350 -3.46 -4.33 0.78
C LEU A 350 -4.98 -4.47 0.99
N PRO A 351 -5.72 -5.25 0.19
CA PRO A 351 -7.17 -5.41 0.39
C PRO A 351 -7.56 -6.16 1.67
N ALA A 352 -6.62 -6.89 2.32
CA ALA A 352 -6.89 -7.57 3.59
C ALA A 352 -6.70 -6.66 4.82
N ILE A 353 -5.99 -5.56 4.69
CA ILE A 353 -5.66 -4.67 5.81
C ILE A 353 -6.89 -3.94 6.37
N PRO A 354 -7.78 -3.32 5.55
CA PRO A 354 -8.95 -2.61 6.05
C PRO A 354 -9.94 -3.48 6.84
N PRO A 355 -10.32 -4.70 6.40
CA PRO A 355 -11.16 -5.57 7.22
C PRO A 355 -10.49 -6.02 8.52
N LEU A 356 -9.15 -6.19 8.55
CA LEU A 356 -8.42 -6.46 9.79
C LEU A 356 -8.50 -5.30 10.78
N ALA A 357 -8.51 -4.05 10.32
CA ALA A 357 -8.70 -2.89 11.20
C ALA A 357 -10.06 -2.93 11.91
N ILE A 358 -11.12 -3.34 11.21
CA ILE A 358 -12.45 -3.54 11.82
C ILE A 358 -12.42 -4.68 12.84
N LEU A 359 -11.77 -5.80 12.50
CA LEU A 359 -11.65 -6.96 13.39
C LEU A 359 -10.85 -6.63 14.66
N PHE A 360 -9.77 -5.87 14.55
CA PHE A 360 -9.02 -5.44 15.72
C PHE A 360 -9.79 -4.43 16.58
N ALA A 361 -10.54 -3.51 15.96
CA ALA A 361 -11.39 -2.58 16.71
C ALA A 361 -12.50 -3.30 17.48
N ALA A 362 -13.03 -4.39 16.92
CA ALA A 362 -14.04 -5.22 17.58
C ALA A 362 -13.54 -5.81 18.91
N LEU A 363 -12.23 -6.09 19.05
CA LEU A 363 -11.65 -6.58 20.30
C LEU A 363 -11.79 -5.58 21.46
N PHE A 364 -11.86 -4.28 21.16
CA PHE A 364 -11.92 -3.20 22.15
C PHE A 364 -13.32 -2.61 22.30
N SER A 365 -14.32 -3.14 21.60
CA SER A 365 -15.72 -2.73 21.71
C SER A 365 -16.49 -3.62 22.67
N ASP A 366 -17.73 -3.24 22.98
CA ASP A 366 -18.68 -4.05 23.75
C ASP A 366 -19.18 -5.30 23.00
N ALA A 367 -18.58 -5.57 21.82
CA ALA A 367 -18.86 -6.75 21.01
C ALA A 367 -18.38 -8.07 21.65
N ILE A 368 -17.40 -7.99 22.56
CA ILE A 368 -16.90 -9.13 23.33
C ILE A 368 -17.81 -9.32 24.54
N VAL A 369 -18.64 -10.35 24.49
CA VAL A 369 -19.54 -10.72 25.59
C VAL A 369 -18.80 -11.65 26.54
N ALA A 370 -18.75 -11.29 27.83
CA ALA A 370 -18.43 -12.27 28.86
C ALA A 370 -19.54 -13.35 28.86
N PRO A 371 -19.22 -14.64 29.01
CA PRO A 371 -20.24 -15.68 29.06
C PRO A 371 -21.16 -15.37 30.23
N ASP A 372 -22.44 -15.30 29.91
CA ASP A 372 -23.48 -15.19 30.90
C ASP A 372 -23.50 -16.52 31.70
N THR A 373 -22.99 -16.47 32.91
CA THR A 373 -22.96 -17.62 33.83
C THR A 373 -24.37 -18.03 34.30
N SER A 374 -25.39 -17.27 33.90
CA SER A 374 -26.78 -17.51 34.28
C SER A 374 -27.56 -18.42 33.30
N VAL A 375 -27.04 -18.68 32.10
CA VAL A 375 -27.68 -19.61 31.17
C VAL A 375 -27.12 -21.01 31.41
N ASN A 376 -27.91 -21.89 32.03
CA ASN A 376 -27.67 -23.33 32.11
C ASN A 376 -27.61 -23.92 30.69
N VAL A 377 -26.42 -23.91 30.08
CA VAL A 377 -26.15 -24.65 28.86
C VAL A 377 -25.90 -26.12 29.30
N PRO A 378 -26.68 -27.10 28.80
CA PRO A 378 -26.47 -28.49 29.15
C PRO A 378 -25.03 -28.91 28.82
N GLU A 379 -24.44 -29.57 29.77
CA GLU A 379 -23.07 -30.09 29.77
C GLU A 379 -22.71 -30.82 28.47
N ARG A 380 -22.05 -30.10 27.54
CA ARG A 380 -21.14 -30.72 26.58
C ARG A 380 -19.73 -30.30 26.97
N GLY A 381 -19.04 -31.28 27.58
CA GLY A 381 -17.82 -31.14 28.34
C GLY A 381 -16.75 -30.23 27.82
N ALA A 382 -15.97 -29.68 28.71
CA ALA A 382 -14.66 -29.05 28.62
C ALA A 382 -14.56 -27.64 27.94
N ARG A 383 -15.57 -27.11 27.26
CA ARG A 383 -15.47 -25.82 26.57
C ARG A 383 -15.78 -24.58 27.45
N ALA A 384 -16.35 -24.74 28.61
CA ALA A 384 -16.81 -23.61 29.46
C ALA A 384 -15.72 -22.91 30.29
N ARG A 385 -14.48 -23.43 30.32
CA ARG A 385 -13.41 -22.92 31.21
C ARG A 385 -12.43 -21.92 30.58
N PHE A 386 -12.61 -21.52 29.28
CA PHE A 386 -11.55 -20.81 28.54
C PHE A 386 -11.80 -19.31 28.23
N ILE A 387 -12.90 -18.74 28.65
CA ILE A 387 -13.37 -17.41 28.18
C ILE A 387 -12.71 -16.16 28.80
N PRO A 388 -12.09 -16.20 30.00
CA PRO A 388 -11.45 -14.99 30.54
C PRO A 388 -10.20 -14.53 29.80
N HIS A 389 -9.71 -15.27 28.79
CA HIS A 389 -8.39 -15.00 28.22
C HIS A 389 -8.34 -13.90 27.13
N VAL A 390 -9.42 -13.67 26.35
CA VAL A 390 -9.42 -12.69 25.26
C VAL A 390 -9.11 -11.27 25.77
N PRO A 391 -9.81 -10.73 26.78
CA PRO A 391 -9.48 -9.42 27.34
C PRO A 391 -8.08 -9.33 27.89
N ILE A 392 -7.61 -10.38 28.58
CA ILE A 392 -6.27 -10.39 29.18
C ILE A 392 -5.19 -10.36 28.09
N VAL A 393 -5.27 -11.24 27.07
CA VAL A 393 -4.30 -11.27 25.98
C VAL A 393 -4.30 -9.96 25.21
N ARG A 394 -5.47 -9.42 24.88
CA ARG A 394 -5.63 -8.12 24.22
C ARG A 394 -4.94 -6.98 24.99
N ASP A 395 -5.27 -6.86 26.28
CA ASP A 395 -4.83 -5.75 27.11
C ASP A 395 -3.34 -5.85 27.45
N LEU A 396 -2.83 -7.05 27.73
CA LEU A 396 -1.38 -7.28 27.91
C LEU A 396 -0.61 -6.96 26.63
N THR A 397 -1.12 -7.33 25.47
CA THR A 397 -0.50 -6.99 24.18
C THR A 397 -0.44 -5.48 23.97
N ALA A 398 -1.54 -4.78 24.24
CA ALA A 398 -1.58 -3.33 24.09
C ALA A 398 -0.57 -2.63 25.03
N VAL A 399 -0.46 -3.08 26.29
CA VAL A 399 0.52 -2.57 27.25
C VAL A 399 1.94 -2.93 26.83
N ALA A 400 2.19 -4.15 26.34
CA ALA A 400 3.50 -4.55 25.85
C ALA A 400 3.98 -3.67 24.68
N ILE A 401 3.10 -3.38 23.71
CA ILE A 401 3.41 -2.45 22.61
C ILE A 401 3.77 -1.06 23.17
N ALA A 402 2.99 -0.56 24.12
CA ALA A 402 3.25 0.74 24.75
C ALA A 402 4.63 0.77 25.43
N VAL A 403 4.97 -0.26 26.19
CA VAL A 403 6.27 -0.38 26.88
C VAL A 403 7.41 -0.45 25.87
N VAL A 404 7.29 -1.27 24.83
CA VAL A 404 8.34 -1.39 23.79
C VAL A 404 8.57 -0.06 23.09
N MET A 405 7.51 0.68 22.75
CA MET A 405 7.66 1.99 22.11
C MET A 405 8.29 3.03 23.05
N LEU A 406 7.96 3.03 24.35
CA LEU A 406 8.61 3.89 25.34
C LEU A 406 10.10 3.55 25.51
N LEU A 407 10.43 2.26 25.60
CA LEU A 407 11.82 1.79 25.69
C LEU A 407 12.62 2.18 24.44
N ALA A 408 12.03 2.09 23.25
CA ALA A 408 12.65 2.53 22.00
C ALA A 408 12.98 4.04 22.01
N ILE A 409 12.08 4.87 22.55
CA ILE A 409 12.34 6.32 22.72
C ILE A 409 13.49 6.54 23.71
N VAL A 410 13.45 5.90 24.89
CA VAL A 410 14.51 6.02 25.90
C VAL A 410 15.85 5.59 25.31
N ALA A 411 15.91 4.44 24.64
CA ALA A 411 17.12 3.96 23.99
C ALA A 411 17.65 4.96 22.95
N THR A 412 16.77 5.56 22.14
CA THR A 412 17.15 6.59 21.16
C THR A 412 17.72 7.84 21.83
N ILE A 413 17.11 8.31 22.91
CA ILE A 413 17.59 9.46 23.67
C ILE A 413 18.96 9.17 24.34
N CYS A 414 19.12 8.00 24.95
CA CYS A 414 20.36 7.57 25.53
C CYS A 414 21.47 7.48 24.49
N PHE A 415 21.20 6.85 23.35
CA PHE A 415 22.14 6.76 22.23
C PHE A 415 22.57 8.15 21.72
N ALA A 416 21.61 9.07 21.55
CA ALA A 416 21.90 10.44 21.12
C ALA A 416 22.74 11.23 22.13
N ARG A 417 22.58 10.94 23.43
CA ARG A 417 23.35 11.62 24.49
C ARG A 417 24.76 11.07 24.71
N THR A 418 24.95 9.77 24.48
CA THR A 418 26.27 9.12 24.69
C THR A 418 27.22 9.34 23.50
N GLY A 419 26.82 10.10 22.49
CA GLY A 419 27.63 10.32 21.29
C GLY A 419 27.97 9.02 20.55
N GLY A 420 27.12 8.00 20.72
CA GLY A 420 27.32 6.68 20.14
C GLY A 420 27.65 6.76 18.66
N SER A 421 28.83 6.27 18.28
CA SER A 421 29.22 6.22 16.88
C SER A 421 28.30 5.22 16.15
N LEU A 422 27.67 5.69 15.09
CA LEU A 422 26.88 4.84 14.20
C LEU A 422 27.70 3.66 13.68
N GLU A 423 29.03 3.80 13.62
CA GLU A 423 29.99 2.76 13.24
C GLU A 423 29.99 1.58 14.23
N ALA A 424 29.93 1.85 15.54
CA ALA A 424 29.88 0.79 16.55
C ALA A 424 28.54 0.03 16.53
N PHE A 425 27.43 0.72 16.26
CA PHE A 425 26.11 0.09 16.11
C PHE A 425 25.99 -0.61 14.75
N GLY A 426 26.54 -0.03 13.69
CA GLY A 426 26.51 -0.57 12.34
C GLY A 426 27.42 -1.79 12.14
N ALA A 427 28.44 -2.00 12.99
CA ALA A 427 29.35 -3.15 12.89
C ALA A 427 28.66 -4.52 13.02
N HIS A 428 27.44 -4.54 13.64
CA HIS A 428 26.63 -5.76 13.81
C HIS A 428 25.42 -5.83 12.86
N LEU A 429 25.21 -4.82 11.98
CA LEU A 429 24.11 -4.76 11.05
C LEU A 429 24.60 -5.02 9.61
N ASN A 430 23.75 -5.59 8.78
CA ASN A 430 23.97 -5.63 7.34
C ASN A 430 24.05 -4.21 6.78
N SER A 431 24.77 -4.00 5.68
CA SER A 431 25.00 -2.67 5.09
C SER A 431 23.72 -1.88 4.78
N SER A 432 22.63 -2.56 4.44
CA SER A 432 21.31 -1.96 4.22
C SER A 432 20.65 -1.49 5.53
N ASP A 433 20.78 -2.28 6.59
CA ASP A 433 20.19 -1.98 7.90
C ASP A 433 20.98 -0.89 8.63
N ALA A 434 22.32 -0.89 8.48
CA ALA A 434 23.18 0.16 8.97
C ALA A 434 22.86 1.51 8.31
N SER A 435 22.65 1.52 7.00
CA SER A 435 22.24 2.73 6.27
C SER A 435 20.87 3.24 6.71
N PHE A 436 19.92 2.34 6.96
CA PHE A 436 18.61 2.70 7.47
C PHE A 436 18.69 3.27 8.89
N ALA A 437 19.45 2.64 9.78
CA ALA A 437 19.68 3.12 11.13
C ALA A 437 20.35 4.51 11.15
N ALA A 438 21.32 4.74 10.23
CA ALA A 438 21.97 6.03 10.07
C ALA A 438 20.99 7.13 9.65
N ILE A 439 20.13 6.85 8.64
CA ILE A 439 19.09 7.78 8.18
C ILE A 439 18.08 8.06 9.30
N PHE A 440 17.68 7.02 10.05
CA PHE A 440 16.76 7.15 11.17
C PHE A 440 17.32 8.07 12.24
N LEU A 441 18.55 7.82 12.72
CA LEU A 441 19.21 8.61 13.75
C LEU A 441 19.51 10.04 13.29
N HIS A 442 20.01 10.21 12.07
CA HIS A 442 20.24 11.52 11.48
C HIS A 442 18.93 12.34 11.39
N GLY A 443 17.86 11.71 10.92
CA GLY A 443 16.53 12.32 10.87
C GLY A 443 16.00 12.72 12.24
N MET A 444 16.25 11.90 13.26
CA MET A 444 15.83 12.18 14.64
C MET A 444 16.60 13.34 15.25
N ILE A 445 17.91 13.43 15.01
CA ILE A 445 18.78 14.48 15.56
C ILE A 445 18.46 15.85 14.91
N HIS A 446 18.32 15.89 13.58
CA HIS A 446 18.12 17.14 12.85
C HIS A 446 16.67 17.65 12.83
N LEU A 447 15.68 16.78 13.08
CA LEU A 447 14.25 17.11 13.09
C LEU A 447 13.68 17.16 14.51
N ARG A 448 14.42 17.74 15.45
CA ARG A 448 14.08 17.82 16.88
C ARG A 448 12.59 18.09 17.20
N PRO A 449 11.91 19.11 16.62
CA PRO A 449 10.52 19.37 16.97
C PRO A 449 9.57 18.23 16.56
N ARG A 450 9.82 17.56 15.42
CA ARG A 450 9.02 16.42 14.99
C ARG A 450 9.25 15.17 15.85
N PHE A 451 10.49 14.98 16.30
CA PHE A 451 10.81 13.92 17.26
C PHE A 451 10.16 14.17 18.63
N VAL A 452 10.21 15.39 19.13
CA VAL A 452 9.53 15.78 20.39
C VAL A 452 8.02 15.53 20.27
N ALA A 453 7.40 15.94 19.16
CA ALA A 453 5.98 15.68 18.91
C ALA A 453 5.66 14.17 18.89
N PHE A 454 6.49 13.37 18.23
CA PHE A 454 6.37 11.91 18.21
C PHE A 454 6.50 11.31 19.62
N ALA A 455 7.55 11.68 20.34
CA ALA A 455 7.79 11.18 21.69
C ALA A 455 6.63 11.57 22.64
N THR A 456 6.13 12.81 22.54
CA THR A 456 4.96 13.26 23.30
C THR A 456 3.73 12.43 22.97
N ALA A 457 3.46 12.18 21.69
CA ALA A 457 2.33 11.35 21.27
C ALA A 457 2.46 9.91 21.80
N VAL A 458 3.66 9.34 21.81
CA VAL A 458 3.91 8.00 22.37
C VAL A 458 3.67 7.98 23.87
N VAL A 459 4.16 8.98 24.63
CA VAL A 459 3.90 9.09 26.08
C VAL A 459 2.40 9.21 26.37
N ILE A 460 1.68 10.06 25.62
CA ILE A 460 0.23 10.21 25.76
C ILE A 460 -0.47 8.87 25.45
N GLY A 461 -0.16 8.23 24.32
CA GLY A 461 -0.75 6.97 23.91
C GLY A 461 -0.52 5.85 24.93
N ALA A 462 0.72 5.73 25.44
CA ALA A 462 1.08 4.76 26.46
C ALA A 462 0.31 5.01 27.78
N THR A 463 0.25 6.27 28.21
CA THR A 463 -0.49 6.66 29.43
C THR A 463 -1.98 6.33 29.30
N VAL A 464 -2.59 6.63 28.15
CA VAL A 464 -3.99 6.31 27.87
C VAL A 464 -4.22 4.80 27.85
N ALA A 465 -3.35 4.01 27.19
CA ALA A 465 -3.46 2.56 27.11
C ALA A 465 -3.35 1.91 28.51
N VAL A 466 -2.31 2.27 29.28
CA VAL A 466 -2.09 1.73 30.64
C VAL A 466 -3.23 2.15 31.58
N SER A 467 -3.73 3.39 31.50
CA SER A 467 -4.86 3.83 32.32
C SER A 467 -6.15 3.11 31.94
N GLY A 468 -6.34 2.76 30.69
CA GLY A 468 -7.45 1.95 30.20
C GLY A 468 -7.41 0.53 30.77
N PHE A 469 -6.22 -0.09 30.74
CA PHE A 469 -5.97 -1.39 31.38
C PHE A 469 -6.30 -1.38 32.88
N GLY A 470 -5.74 -0.43 33.63
CA GLY A 470 -5.96 -0.32 35.07
C GLY A 470 -7.44 -0.07 35.44
N ARG A 471 -8.20 0.64 34.60
CA ARG A 471 -9.63 0.91 34.81
C ARG A 471 -10.56 -0.10 34.17
N ARG A 472 -10.03 -1.13 33.49
CA ARG A 472 -10.79 -2.14 32.74
C ARG A 472 -11.72 -1.54 31.69
N THR A 473 -11.30 -0.47 31.02
CA THR A 473 -12.06 0.20 29.95
C THR A 473 -11.43 -0.12 28.59
N PRO A 474 -11.95 -1.15 27.87
CA PRO A 474 -11.33 -1.66 26.64
C PRO A 474 -11.16 -0.57 25.57
N LEU A 475 -12.16 0.24 25.37
CA LEU A 475 -12.14 1.32 24.38
C LEU A 475 -11.02 2.34 24.65
N ARG A 476 -10.76 2.64 25.93
CA ARG A 476 -9.66 3.54 26.31
C ARG A 476 -8.29 2.90 26.07
N THR A 477 -8.14 1.61 26.34
CA THR A 477 -6.92 0.86 26.00
C THR A 477 -6.68 0.90 24.49
N GLY A 478 -7.72 0.63 23.69
CA GLY A 478 -7.68 0.70 22.24
C GLY A 478 -7.36 2.10 21.71
N ALA A 479 -7.92 3.16 22.32
CA ALA A 479 -7.62 4.54 21.93
C ALA A 479 -6.13 4.89 22.18
N GLY A 480 -5.56 4.46 23.31
CA GLY A 480 -4.13 4.62 23.58
C GLY A 480 -3.28 3.90 22.52
N LEU A 481 -3.63 2.66 22.18
CA LEU A 481 -2.96 1.90 21.12
C LEU A 481 -3.09 2.57 19.74
N ALA A 482 -4.25 3.14 19.43
CA ALA A 482 -4.47 3.88 18.18
C ALA A 482 -3.55 5.11 18.08
N ILE A 483 -3.37 5.86 19.18
CA ILE A 483 -2.44 6.98 19.23
C ILE A 483 -1.00 6.51 18.97
N LEU A 484 -0.58 5.40 19.58
CA LEU A 484 0.76 4.83 19.39
C LEU A 484 0.99 4.43 17.92
N CYS A 485 0.06 3.68 17.33
CA CYS A 485 0.14 3.25 15.93
C CYS A 485 0.18 4.43 14.97
N LEU A 486 -0.68 5.43 15.20
CA LEU A 486 -0.74 6.63 14.38
C LEU A 486 0.55 7.46 14.49
N ALA A 487 1.09 7.62 15.68
CA ALA A 487 2.36 8.32 15.88
C ALA A 487 3.51 7.64 15.10
N GLY A 488 3.61 6.31 15.17
CA GLY A 488 4.60 5.54 14.40
C GLY A 488 4.41 5.67 12.88
N SER A 489 3.16 5.58 12.42
CA SER A 489 2.82 5.74 11.00
C SER A 489 3.14 7.15 10.48
N MET A 490 2.80 8.20 11.23
CA MET A 490 3.10 9.59 10.84
C MET A 490 4.60 9.88 10.87
N LEU A 491 5.35 9.32 11.83
CA LEU A 491 6.80 9.41 11.83
C LEU A 491 7.39 8.76 10.57
N TRP A 492 6.91 7.56 10.23
CA TRP A 492 7.37 6.86 9.04
C TRP A 492 7.04 7.63 7.76
N THR A 493 5.77 7.91 7.51
CA THR A 493 5.32 8.49 6.25
C THR A 493 5.71 9.96 6.08
N GLY A 494 5.67 10.73 7.16
CA GLY A 494 5.94 12.17 7.12
C GLY A 494 7.40 12.58 7.30
N VAL A 495 8.23 11.68 7.88
CA VAL A 495 9.62 12.02 8.23
C VAL A 495 10.61 11.04 7.62
N LEU A 496 10.53 9.77 7.99
CA LEU A 496 11.59 8.81 7.66
C LEU A 496 11.56 8.39 6.19
N LYS A 497 10.40 7.97 5.67
CA LYS A 497 10.25 7.54 4.27
C LYS A 497 10.72 8.64 3.29
N PRO A 498 10.30 9.92 3.42
CA PRO A 498 10.80 10.98 2.54
C PRO A 498 12.31 11.15 2.54
N GLN A 499 12.95 10.97 3.69
CA GLN A 499 14.42 11.05 3.78
C GLN A 499 15.09 9.87 3.09
N VAL A 500 14.62 8.64 3.37
CA VAL A 500 15.11 7.43 2.70
C VAL A 500 14.98 7.56 1.18
N LEU A 501 13.84 8.06 0.69
CA LEU A 501 13.62 8.24 -0.74
C LEU A 501 14.55 9.30 -1.35
N ARG A 502 14.78 10.41 -0.65
CA ARG A 502 15.73 11.45 -1.12
C ARG A 502 17.15 10.92 -1.24
N THR A 503 17.59 10.04 -0.34
CA THR A 503 18.93 9.46 -0.41
C THR A 503 19.07 8.38 -1.49
N ARG A 504 17.96 7.77 -1.93
CA ARG A 504 17.93 6.71 -2.95
C ARG A 504 17.53 7.21 -4.33
N SER A 505 17.00 8.42 -4.43
CA SER A 505 16.48 8.98 -5.69
C SER A 505 17.58 9.23 -6.71
N LEU A 506 17.27 8.91 -7.96
CA LEU A 506 18.11 9.23 -9.10
C LEU A 506 18.01 10.71 -9.53
N HIS A 507 17.15 11.52 -8.91
CA HIS A 507 16.94 12.91 -9.26
C HIS A 507 18.24 13.75 -9.29
N PRO A 508 19.11 13.74 -8.26
CA PRO A 508 20.37 14.49 -8.30
C PRO A 508 21.31 13.99 -9.41
N PHE A 509 21.38 12.67 -9.61
CA PHE A 509 22.22 12.09 -10.65
C PHE A 509 21.72 12.45 -12.06
N ALA A 510 20.42 12.32 -12.33
CA ALA A 510 19.82 12.66 -13.61
C ALA A 510 20.03 14.14 -13.98
N ASN A 511 19.88 15.05 -13.00
CA ASN A 511 20.16 16.48 -13.20
C ASN A 511 21.65 16.73 -13.51
N ALA A 512 22.55 16.08 -12.80
CA ALA A 512 23.99 16.20 -13.05
C ALA A 512 24.37 15.65 -14.43
N VAL A 513 23.78 14.52 -14.84
CA VAL A 513 23.94 13.96 -16.19
C VAL A 513 23.43 14.96 -17.24
N LYS A 514 22.23 15.51 -17.06
CA LYS A 514 21.65 16.49 -17.99
C LYS A 514 22.52 17.72 -18.15
N ALA A 515 23.05 18.25 -17.05
CA ALA A 515 23.96 19.40 -17.08
C ALA A 515 25.29 19.09 -17.77
N ARG A 516 25.79 17.83 -17.66
CA ARG A 516 27.07 17.43 -18.23
C ARG A 516 26.99 17.04 -19.68
N VAL A 517 25.94 16.34 -20.07
CA VAL A 517 25.75 15.84 -21.44
C VAL A 517 25.31 16.96 -22.40
N GLY A 518 24.46 17.90 -21.92
CA GLY A 518 23.95 18.98 -22.75
C GLY A 518 23.17 18.46 -23.97
N ALA A 519 23.63 18.78 -25.16
CA ALA A 519 23.04 18.36 -26.43
C ALA A 519 23.70 17.09 -27.03
N ALA A 520 24.75 16.54 -26.39
CA ALA A 520 25.44 15.36 -26.90
C ALA A 520 24.56 14.09 -26.82
N PRO A 521 24.78 13.10 -27.70
CA PRO A 521 24.03 11.84 -27.65
C PRO A 521 24.22 11.11 -26.31
N LEU A 522 23.11 10.72 -25.69
CA LEU A 522 23.08 9.91 -24.47
C LEU A 522 22.33 8.62 -24.72
N TYR A 523 22.91 7.52 -24.26
CA TYR A 523 22.32 6.17 -24.35
C TYR A 523 22.24 5.51 -22.97
N LEU A 524 21.28 4.57 -22.82
CA LEU A 524 21.16 3.74 -21.62
C LEU A 524 21.56 2.29 -21.89
N GLY A 525 22.24 1.65 -20.94
CA GLY A 525 22.50 0.22 -20.95
C GLY A 525 21.25 -0.61 -20.65
N PHE A 526 20.22 0.01 -20.08
CA PHE A 526 18.95 -0.64 -19.69
C PHE A 526 17.84 0.40 -19.60
N ILE A 527 16.60 -0.04 -19.67
CA ILE A 527 15.43 0.82 -19.49
C ILE A 527 15.26 1.13 -17.99
N ASP A 528 15.26 2.39 -17.63
CA ASP A 528 15.03 2.86 -16.26
C ASP A 528 13.99 4.01 -16.24
N PRO A 529 12.75 3.73 -15.81
CA PRO A 529 11.70 4.73 -15.79
C PRO A 529 11.96 5.90 -14.82
N GLU A 530 12.69 5.67 -13.70
CA GLU A 530 13.01 6.72 -12.75
C GLU A 530 14.05 7.68 -13.33
N PHE A 531 15.11 7.16 -13.96
CA PHE A 531 16.08 8.00 -14.63
C PHE A 531 15.43 8.83 -15.75
N ALA A 532 14.62 8.18 -16.60
CA ALA A 532 13.92 8.86 -17.69
C ALA A 532 12.99 9.99 -17.18
N TRP A 533 12.29 9.75 -16.09
CA TRP A 533 11.42 10.75 -15.45
C TRP A 533 12.20 12.00 -15.05
N TYR A 534 13.26 11.84 -14.27
CA TYR A 534 14.04 12.98 -13.76
C TYR A 534 14.95 13.62 -14.83
N TYR A 535 15.36 12.86 -15.82
CA TYR A 535 16.07 13.39 -16.99
C TYR A 535 15.14 14.25 -17.88
N GLY A 536 13.84 13.93 -17.89
CA GLY A 536 12.81 14.69 -18.58
C GLY A 536 12.47 14.16 -19.97
N GLY A 537 12.72 12.88 -20.23
CA GLY A 537 12.37 12.20 -21.49
C GLY A 537 12.97 10.82 -21.61
N GLY A 538 12.50 10.04 -22.58
CA GLY A 538 13.05 8.74 -22.90
C GLY A 538 14.48 8.85 -23.47
N VAL A 539 15.40 8.13 -22.85
CA VAL A 539 16.77 8.02 -23.35
C VAL A 539 16.91 6.69 -24.09
N PRO A 540 17.32 6.69 -25.37
CA PRO A 540 17.35 5.48 -26.17
C PRO A 540 18.32 4.44 -25.60
N PRO A 541 18.02 3.13 -25.74
CA PRO A 541 18.97 2.09 -25.40
C PRO A 541 20.16 2.14 -26.34
N LEU A 542 21.32 1.68 -25.86
CA LEU A 542 22.54 1.62 -26.66
C LEU A 542 22.32 0.73 -27.89
N PRO A 543 22.50 1.27 -29.11
CA PRO A 543 22.40 0.46 -30.33
C PRO A 543 23.41 -0.69 -30.33
N ARG A 544 22.99 -1.85 -30.83
CA ARG A 544 23.86 -3.04 -30.91
C ARG A 544 25.13 -2.79 -31.74
N SER A 545 25.01 -1.99 -32.80
CA SER A 545 26.15 -1.57 -33.62
C SER A 545 27.22 -0.88 -32.77
N ILE A 546 26.82 0.10 -31.97
CA ILE A 546 27.75 0.84 -31.10
C ILE A 546 28.28 -0.07 -29.97
N ALA A 547 27.48 -1.00 -29.45
CA ALA A 547 27.93 -1.93 -28.41
C ALA A 547 29.01 -2.95 -28.91
N ILE A 548 29.05 -3.22 -30.22
CA ILE A 548 29.98 -4.19 -30.85
C ILE A 548 31.18 -3.50 -31.50
N SER A 549 30.91 -2.43 -32.26
CA SER A 549 31.92 -1.79 -33.13
C SER A 549 32.47 -0.48 -32.56
N GLY A 550 31.92 0.04 -31.48
CA GLY A 550 32.24 1.37 -30.96
C GLY A 550 31.46 2.50 -31.68
N PRO A 551 31.56 3.74 -31.17
CA PRO A 551 31.01 4.92 -31.83
C PRO A 551 31.81 5.28 -33.09
N GLU A 552 31.21 6.07 -33.98
CA GLU A 552 31.95 6.69 -35.10
C GLU A 552 33.06 7.62 -34.58
N PRO A 553 34.17 7.76 -35.32
CA PRO A 553 35.39 8.41 -34.83
C PRO A 553 35.23 9.84 -34.33
N ASP A 554 34.22 10.58 -34.78
CA ASP A 554 34.06 12.03 -34.50
C ASP A 554 32.95 12.38 -33.50
N ALA A 555 32.31 11.40 -32.84
CA ALA A 555 31.16 11.68 -31.94
C ALA A 555 31.43 11.24 -30.49
N ALA A 556 31.58 12.21 -29.59
CA ALA A 556 31.50 11.92 -28.15
C ALA A 556 30.09 11.43 -27.79
N ILE A 557 29.96 10.19 -27.38
CA ILE A 557 28.72 9.63 -26.87
C ILE A 557 28.81 9.41 -25.37
N TYR A 558 27.73 9.74 -24.69
CA TYR A 558 27.58 9.47 -23.27
C TYR A 558 26.73 8.22 -23.05
N PHE A 559 27.05 7.51 -21.99
CA PHE A 559 26.42 6.24 -21.68
C PHE A 559 26.15 6.10 -20.19
N VAL A 560 24.89 5.86 -19.80
CA VAL A 560 24.52 5.54 -18.43
C VAL A 560 24.30 4.04 -18.30
N ALA A 561 25.05 3.40 -17.40
CA ALA A 561 25.01 1.95 -17.21
C ALA A 561 25.13 1.55 -15.73
N ARG A 562 24.60 0.37 -15.42
CA ARG A 562 24.94 -0.36 -14.20
C ARG A 562 26.28 -1.07 -14.38
N PRO A 563 27.03 -1.34 -13.30
CA PRO A 563 28.25 -2.13 -13.38
C PRO A 563 28.06 -3.49 -14.08
N SER A 564 26.90 -4.14 -13.86
CA SER A 564 26.55 -5.42 -14.48
C SER A 564 26.32 -5.32 -16.00
N GLU A 565 25.92 -4.18 -16.52
CA GLU A 565 25.69 -3.97 -17.95
C GLU A 565 26.99 -3.74 -18.71
N LEU A 566 28.00 -3.16 -18.04
CA LEU A 566 29.30 -2.95 -18.63
C LEU A 566 29.99 -4.27 -19.04
N VAL A 567 29.67 -5.36 -18.35
CA VAL A 567 30.21 -6.69 -18.69
C VAL A 567 29.72 -7.19 -20.06
N ARG A 568 28.55 -6.70 -20.51
CA ARG A 568 27.96 -7.06 -21.82
C ARG A 568 28.57 -6.32 -23.00
N LEU A 569 29.33 -5.25 -22.73
CA LEU A 569 30.06 -4.53 -23.78
C LEU A 569 31.29 -5.29 -24.22
N ALA A 570 31.66 -5.19 -25.52
CA ALA A 570 32.89 -5.74 -26.03
C ALA A 570 34.10 -5.22 -25.23
N PRO A 571 35.10 -6.06 -24.93
CA PRO A 571 36.24 -5.67 -24.11
C PRO A 571 36.96 -4.39 -24.54
N PRO A 572 37.21 -4.13 -25.84
CA PRO A 572 37.86 -2.89 -26.30
C PRO A 572 37.05 -1.65 -25.93
N ILE A 573 35.72 -1.71 -26.11
CA ILE A 573 34.81 -0.57 -25.80
C ILE A 573 34.81 -0.32 -24.31
N ARG A 574 34.64 -1.37 -23.50
CA ARG A 574 34.63 -1.26 -22.04
C ARG A 574 35.91 -0.65 -21.48
N GLN A 575 37.07 -1.00 -22.05
CA GLN A 575 38.37 -0.46 -21.63
C GLN A 575 38.57 0.98 -22.06
N ALA A 576 37.94 1.40 -23.16
CA ALA A 576 38.02 2.74 -23.67
C ALA A 576 37.08 3.73 -22.97
N LEU A 577 36.05 3.26 -22.26
CA LEU A 577 35.09 4.14 -21.56
C LEU A 577 35.72 4.84 -20.36
N ILE A 578 35.52 6.17 -20.29
CA ILE A 578 35.98 7.02 -19.18
C ILE A 578 34.82 7.29 -18.24
N LEU A 579 35.01 7.03 -16.96
CA LEU A 579 34.06 7.37 -15.93
C LEU A 579 33.98 8.89 -15.73
N VAL A 580 32.81 9.47 -15.98
CA VAL A 580 32.56 10.91 -15.82
C VAL A 580 31.92 11.21 -14.46
N LEU A 581 30.91 10.44 -14.09
CA LEU A 581 30.13 10.68 -12.86
C LEU A 581 29.54 9.38 -12.33
N PRO A 582 29.82 8.98 -11.08
CA PRO A 582 29.09 7.91 -10.41
C PRO A 582 27.79 8.45 -9.82
N SER A 583 26.76 7.62 -9.73
CA SER A 583 25.59 7.97 -8.93
C SER A 583 25.97 8.01 -7.45
N SER A 584 25.65 9.11 -6.77
CA SER A 584 25.85 9.25 -5.32
C SER A 584 24.73 8.62 -4.49
N VAL A 585 24.07 7.59 -5.02
CA VAL A 585 23.00 6.91 -4.30
C VAL A 585 23.57 6.28 -3.05
N LEU A 586 23.23 6.83 -1.89
CA LEU A 586 23.72 6.39 -0.59
C LEU A 586 23.32 4.94 -0.32
N GLY A 587 24.26 4.17 0.17
CA GLY A 587 24.08 2.79 0.60
C GLY A 587 24.56 1.74 -0.38
N GLY A 588 24.94 2.11 -1.61
CA GLY A 588 25.60 1.21 -2.55
C GLY A 588 27.08 1.54 -2.69
N ASN A 589 27.93 0.76 -2.11
CA ASN A 589 29.34 0.72 -2.51
C ASN A 589 29.53 -0.64 -3.20
N PRO A 590 29.61 -0.69 -4.55
CA PRO A 590 29.82 0.39 -5.53
C PRO A 590 28.53 1.17 -5.92
N PRO A 591 28.66 2.36 -6.54
CA PRO A 591 27.55 3.14 -7.09
C PRO A 591 26.66 2.32 -8.02
N SER A 592 25.34 2.54 -7.97
CA SER A 592 24.38 1.76 -8.79
C SER A 592 24.41 2.10 -10.27
N LEU A 593 24.81 3.35 -10.61
CA LEU A 593 24.88 3.85 -11.99
C LEU A 593 26.17 4.63 -12.22
N TYR A 594 26.67 4.56 -13.46
CA TYR A 594 27.81 5.34 -13.94
C TYR A 594 27.40 6.13 -15.19
N LEU A 595 27.82 7.39 -15.25
CA LEU A 595 27.90 8.13 -16.51
C LEU A 595 29.30 7.92 -17.08
N LEU A 596 29.37 7.44 -18.31
CA LEU A 596 30.58 7.11 -19.05
C LEU A 596 30.62 7.90 -20.36
N VAL A 597 31.79 8.18 -20.88
CA VAL A 597 31.99 8.82 -22.19
C VAL A 597 32.98 8.02 -23.02
N SER A 598 32.80 8.05 -24.35
CA SER A 598 33.79 7.48 -25.28
C SER A 598 35.06 8.34 -25.29
N PRO A 599 36.26 7.75 -25.54
CA PRO A 599 37.56 8.39 -25.34
C PRO A 599 37.88 9.55 -26.29
N GLU A 600 37.18 9.70 -27.43
CA GLU A 600 37.58 10.61 -28.50
C GLU A 600 37.32 12.11 -28.25
N ASN A 601 36.54 12.44 -27.21
CA ASN A 601 36.42 13.82 -26.73
C ASN A 601 36.21 13.87 -25.22
N PRO A 602 37.27 13.74 -24.41
CA PRO A 602 37.11 13.93 -22.96
C PRO A 602 36.69 15.37 -22.68
N PRO A 603 35.76 15.59 -21.76
CA PRO A 603 35.32 16.96 -21.38
C PRO A 603 36.54 17.77 -20.89
N PRO A 604 36.65 19.05 -21.22
CA PRO A 604 37.85 19.88 -20.98
C PRO A 604 38.30 20.02 -19.52
N SER A 605 37.53 19.51 -18.53
CA SER A 605 37.86 19.58 -17.10
C SER A 605 38.25 18.25 -16.44
N ALA A 606 38.34 17.14 -17.19
CA ALA A 606 38.61 15.82 -16.61
C ALA A 606 40.11 15.38 -16.64
N ALA A 607 41.03 16.34 -16.85
CA ALA A 607 42.46 16.06 -17.01
C ALA A 607 43.19 15.50 -15.74
N HIS A 608 42.53 15.32 -14.63
CA HIS A 608 43.14 14.74 -13.43
C HIS A 608 42.15 13.80 -12.69
N ARG A 609 42.09 12.58 -13.12
CA ARG A 609 42.01 11.35 -12.28
C ARG A 609 41.75 10.12 -13.15
N HIS A 610 42.78 9.43 -13.52
CA HIS A 610 42.68 8.03 -13.92
C HIS A 610 42.26 7.22 -12.69
N SER A 611 40.96 7.02 -12.52
CA SER A 611 40.45 6.01 -11.61
C SER A 611 40.11 4.78 -12.42
N HIS A 612 40.92 3.74 -12.31
CA HIS A 612 40.63 2.44 -12.87
C HIS A 612 39.23 1.96 -12.41
N LEU A 613 38.44 1.47 -13.36
CA LEU A 613 37.22 0.76 -13.03
C LEU A 613 37.55 -0.37 -12.03
N PRO A 614 36.82 -0.51 -10.93
CA PRO A 614 37.09 -1.55 -9.96
C PRO A 614 36.94 -2.92 -10.63
N HIS A 615 38.04 -3.69 -10.66
CA HIS A 615 37.98 -5.09 -11.05
C HIS A 615 37.10 -5.83 -10.07
N SER A 616 35.98 -6.38 -10.55
CA SER A 616 35.14 -7.31 -9.79
C SER A 616 35.92 -8.63 -9.62
N GLY A 617 36.81 -8.67 -8.63
CA GLY A 617 37.45 -9.88 -8.14
C GLY A 617 36.49 -10.72 -7.32
N GLY A 618 35.42 -11.21 -7.92
CA GLY A 618 34.56 -12.23 -7.36
C GLY A 618 35.19 -13.60 -7.61
N ARG A 619 35.84 -14.17 -6.59
CA ARG A 619 36.17 -15.61 -6.58
C ARG A 619 34.89 -16.40 -6.80
N ALA A 620 34.81 -17.11 -7.90
CA ALA A 620 33.81 -18.15 -8.08
C ALA A 620 34.01 -19.23 -6.99
N PRO A 621 32.95 -19.71 -6.35
CA PRO A 621 33.04 -20.88 -5.50
C PRO A 621 33.32 -22.09 -6.40
N SER A 622 34.44 -22.77 -6.15
CA SER A 622 34.78 -24.05 -6.75
C SER A 622 33.73 -25.09 -6.37
N SER A 623 32.94 -25.53 -7.34
CA SER A 623 32.11 -26.72 -7.22
C SER A 623 33.01 -27.95 -7.33
N SER A 624 33.25 -28.62 -6.22
CA SER A 624 33.74 -30.00 -6.23
C SER A 624 32.54 -30.95 -6.38
N PRO A 625 32.61 -31.96 -7.25
CA PRO A 625 31.60 -33.00 -7.32
C PRO A 625 31.94 -34.11 -6.31
N SER A 626 31.02 -34.46 -5.45
CA SER A 626 31.05 -35.73 -4.74
C SER A 626 29.63 -36.32 -4.63
N ARG A 627 29.49 -37.40 -5.36
CA ARG A 627 28.59 -38.58 -5.22
C ARG A 627 27.13 -38.32 -4.90
#